data_6a1c8a2ce0b88ca009e012d034ca0464
#
_entry.id   6a1c8a2ce0b88ca009e012d034ca0464
#
_cell.length_a   1.000
_cell.length_b   1.000
_cell.length_c   1.000
_cell.angle_alpha   90.00
_cell.angle_beta   90.00
_cell.angle_gamma   90.00
#
_symmetry.space_group_name_H-M   'P 1'
#
loop_
_entity.id
_entity.type
_entity.pdbx_description
1 polymer ?
#
loop_
_entity_poly.entity_id
_entity_poly.type
_entity_poly.pdbx_seq_one_letter_code
_entity_poly.pdbx_strand_id
1 'polypeptide(L)'
;ASSLEATARKEREKGDKRNTFLLREGVPFPNTQLAASLSDAERERRMRSFSIRRAQLGANPSLHISKTRLAVHQLPLFVTNKMLKRIALHAVRAFNDEVKEGKRVDLDKDEKDDKTLSVNAKQPTEAKHRPPPSVVVQSKVVLQSERVDPLTGQGRSRGYGFLEMRSFAHALKVLRWANANKNLGSLLVHWWREELEALRAKLIRDDSNEAQLRIKRIDQALNNMETSSKSEARGVLRIEFSIENITTVRKRVLRQEQARDKASKRQKKEDDTVQETMEESESDQDADDESQHLPSQRTAKLHRKSGSEKIQREMKNRSLGSLIGKKRAVRKRKHNSK
;
A
#
# COMPACT_ATOMS: atom_id res chain seq x y z
N ALA A 1 -5.60 35.06 -13.42
CA ALA A 1 -5.45 33.79 -14.17
C ALA A 1 -6.04 32.61 -13.41
N SER A 2 -5.83 32.52 -12.08
CA SER A 2 -6.27 31.37 -11.26
C SER A 2 -7.80 31.16 -11.19
N SER A 3 -8.59 32.23 -11.22
CA SER A 3 -10.06 32.15 -11.12
C SER A 3 -10.71 31.54 -12.37
N LEU A 4 -10.25 31.91 -13.55
CA LEU A 4 -10.76 31.39 -14.82
C LEU A 4 -10.38 29.92 -15.05
N GLU A 5 -9.21 29.50 -14.63
CA GLU A 5 -8.81 28.09 -14.70
C GLU A 5 -9.58 27.23 -13.72
N ALA A 6 -9.88 27.74 -12.52
CA ALA A 6 -10.69 27.04 -11.53
C ALA A 6 -12.12 26.86 -12.00
N THR A 7 -12.75 27.88 -12.63
CA THR A 7 -14.10 27.76 -13.20
C THR A 7 -14.15 26.80 -14.37
N ALA A 8 -13.20 26.87 -15.29
CA ALA A 8 -13.11 25.95 -16.42
C ALA A 8 -12.86 24.49 -15.96
N ARG A 9 -12.13 24.29 -14.85
CA ARG A 9 -11.94 22.96 -14.25
C ARG A 9 -13.23 22.42 -13.67
N LYS A 10 -13.98 23.24 -12.91
CA LYS A 10 -15.30 22.87 -12.37
C LYS A 10 -16.31 22.50 -13.45
N GLU A 11 -16.34 23.22 -14.55
CA GLU A 11 -17.22 22.90 -15.68
C GLU A 11 -16.86 21.57 -16.33
N ARG A 12 -15.56 21.30 -16.53
CA ARG A 12 -15.08 19.99 -17.04
C ARG A 12 -15.40 18.85 -16.08
N GLU A 13 -15.30 19.08 -14.78
CA GLU A 13 -15.63 18.09 -13.74
C GLU A 13 -17.13 17.77 -13.71
N LYS A 14 -18.00 18.77 -13.94
CA LYS A 14 -19.46 18.55 -14.06
C LYS A 14 -19.83 17.73 -15.30
N GLY A 15 -19.10 17.90 -16.40
CA GLY A 15 -19.38 17.23 -17.67
C GLY A 15 -18.96 15.76 -17.75
N ASP A 16 -17.93 15.33 -17.00
CA ASP A 16 -17.40 13.96 -17.07
C ASP A 16 -17.05 13.40 -15.68
N LYS A 17 -17.90 12.49 -15.19
CA LYS A 17 -17.73 11.79 -13.92
C LYS A 17 -16.48 10.88 -13.86
N ARG A 18 -15.75 10.70 -14.96
CA ARG A 18 -14.54 9.87 -15.04
C ARG A 18 -13.26 10.58 -14.64
N ASN A 19 -13.34 11.85 -14.19
CA ASN A 19 -12.20 12.69 -13.78
C ASN A 19 -11.15 12.86 -14.88
N THR A 20 -11.53 12.95 -16.14
CA THR A 20 -10.61 13.02 -17.29
C THR A 20 -9.71 14.24 -17.25
N PHE A 21 -10.09 15.32 -16.54
CA PHE A 21 -9.27 16.51 -16.34
C PHE A 21 -7.93 16.20 -15.63
N LEU A 22 -7.90 15.16 -14.75
CA LEU A 22 -6.68 14.73 -14.05
C LEU A 22 -5.64 14.09 -14.98
N LEU A 23 -6.04 13.73 -16.21
CA LEU A 23 -5.11 13.17 -17.18
C LEU A 23 -3.98 14.16 -17.54
N ARG A 24 -4.25 15.46 -17.43
CA ARG A 24 -3.32 16.53 -17.77
C ARG A 24 -2.32 16.86 -16.65
N GLU A 25 -2.58 16.42 -15.42
CA GLU A 25 -1.70 16.70 -14.28
C GLU A 25 -0.35 15.99 -14.44
N GLY A 26 0.73 16.75 -14.28
CA GLY A 26 2.11 16.25 -14.41
C GLY A 26 2.56 15.97 -15.85
N VAL A 27 1.80 16.38 -16.86
CA VAL A 27 2.19 16.28 -18.28
C VAL A 27 2.96 17.53 -18.69
N PRO A 28 4.15 17.39 -19.32
CA PRO A 28 4.98 18.51 -19.76
C PRO A 28 4.46 19.08 -21.07
N PHE A 29 3.37 19.86 -21.03
CA PHE A 29 2.91 20.59 -22.20
C PHE A 29 3.90 21.67 -22.61
N PRO A 30 3.95 22.06 -23.89
CA PRO A 30 4.77 23.16 -24.36
C PRO A 30 4.55 24.42 -23.50
N ASN A 31 5.60 25.17 -23.28
CA ASN A 31 5.62 26.42 -22.47
C ASN A 31 5.33 26.26 -20.98
N THR A 32 5.40 25.03 -20.45
CA THR A 32 5.32 24.80 -18.99
C THR A 32 6.72 24.72 -18.36
N GLN A 33 6.84 25.16 -17.10
CA GLN A 33 8.09 25.05 -16.33
C GLN A 33 8.56 23.60 -16.24
N LEU A 34 7.62 22.66 -16.15
CA LEU A 34 7.90 21.22 -16.14
C LEU A 34 8.57 20.78 -17.45
N ALA A 35 8.09 21.25 -18.60
CA ALA A 35 8.70 20.93 -19.89
C ALA A 35 10.13 21.46 -20.00
N ALA A 36 10.40 22.65 -19.49
CA ALA A 36 11.74 23.27 -19.50
C ALA A 36 12.73 22.50 -18.60
N SER A 37 12.26 21.86 -17.52
CA SER A 37 13.10 21.13 -16.56
C SER A 37 13.50 19.72 -17.00
N LEU A 38 12.83 19.15 -18.02
CA LEU A 38 13.01 17.78 -18.48
C LEU A 38 13.80 17.71 -19.78
N SER A 39 14.52 16.59 -19.98
CA SER A 39 15.15 16.28 -21.28
C SER A 39 14.09 15.93 -22.34
N ASP A 40 14.45 16.07 -23.61
CA ASP A 40 13.57 15.80 -24.75
C ASP A 40 13.03 14.37 -24.71
N ALA A 41 13.90 13.39 -24.45
CA ALA A 41 13.52 12.00 -24.33
C ALA A 41 12.50 11.74 -23.21
N GLU A 42 12.62 12.43 -22.09
CA GLU A 42 11.68 12.31 -20.98
C GLU A 42 10.35 13.01 -21.28
N ARG A 43 10.39 14.16 -21.93
CA ARG A 43 9.18 14.86 -22.43
C ARG A 43 8.40 13.95 -23.38
N GLU A 44 9.08 13.35 -24.36
CA GLU A 44 8.45 12.45 -25.33
C GLU A 44 7.80 11.22 -24.63
N ARG A 45 8.51 10.58 -23.68
CA ARG A 45 7.94 9.44 -22.92
C ARG A 45 6.66 9.83 -22.19
N ARG A 46 6.62 11.02 -21.57
CA ARG A 46 5.44 11.50 -20.84
C ARG A 46 4.29 11.85 -21.78
N MET A 47 4.59 12.50 -22.91
CA MET A 47 3.60 12.79 -23.94
C MET A 47 3.02 11.52 -24.55
N ARG A 48 3.85 10.52 -24.81
CA ARG A 48 3.41 9.19 -25.28
C ARG A 48 2.52 8.52 -24.24
N SER A 49 2.88 8.55 -22.96
CA SER A 49 2.02 8.03 -21.87
C SER A 49 0.67 8.73 -21.84
N PHE A 50 0.66 10.06 -21.93
CA PHE A 50 -0.58 10.85 -22.00
C PHE A 50 -1.46 10.43 -23.18
N SER A 51 -0.90 10.29 -24.38
CA SER A 51 -1.65 9.88 -25.58
C SER A 51 -2.25 8.49 -25.46
N ILE A 52 -1.48 7.51 -24.95
CA ILE A 52 -1.95 6.14 -24.69
C ILE A 52 -3.10 6.14 -23.68
N ARG A 53 -2.95 6.84 -22.55
CA ARG A 53 -3.97 6.91 -21.49
C ARG A 53 -5.24 7.59 -21.97
N ARG A 54 -5.12 8.64 -22.80
CA ARG A 54 -6.26 9.31 -23.44
C ARG A 54 -7.00 8.36 -24.38
N ALA A 55 -6.28 7.60 -25.20
CA ALA A 55 -6.86 6.60 -26.09
C ALA A 55 -7.58 5.48 -25.31
N GLN A 56 -6.98 4.98 -24.23
CA GLN A 56 -7.59 3.97 -23.35
C GLN A 56 -8.92 4.45 -22.74
N LEU A 57 -8.96 5.69 -22.25
CA LEU A 57 -10.17 6.28 -21.69
C LEU A 57 -11.26 6.51 -22.75
N GLY A 58 -10.85 6.85 -23.98
CA GLY A 58 -11.77 6.98 -25.11
C GLY A 58 -12.38 5.65 -25.56
N ALA A 59 -11.55 4.61 -25.60
CA ALA A 59 -11.97 3.27 -26.06
C ALA A 59 -12.83 2.52 -25.03
N ASN A 60 -12.70 2.81 -23.73
CA ASN A 60 -13.39 2.05 -22.68
C ASN A 60 -14.11 2.97 -21.68
N PRO A 61 -15.46 3.07 -21.74
CA PRO A 61 -16.23 3.92 -20.85
C PRO A 61 -16.26 3.46 -19.40
N SER A 62 -15.90 2.21 -19.11
CA SER A 62 -15.80 1.70 -17.73
C SER A 62 -14.52 2.13 -17.00
N LEU A 63 -13.58 2.77 -17.70
CA LEU A 63 -12.38 3.30 -17.10
C LEU A 63 -12.60 4.72 -16.59
N HIS A 64 -12.05 5.01 -15.42
CA HIS A 64 -12.02 6.33 -14.80
C HIS A 64 -10.66 6.59 -14.18
N ILE A 65 -10.35 7.85 -13.90
CA ILE A 65 -9.13 8.24 -13.21
C ILE A 65 -9.42 8.37 -11.71
N SER A 66 -8.65 7.67 -10.90
CA SER A 66 -8.76 7.77 -9.44
C SER A 66 -8.21 9.11 -8.96
N LYS A 67 -8.94 9.79 -8.07
CA LYS A 67 -8.47 11.05 -7.44
C LYS A 67 -7.40 10.81 -6.35
N THR A 68 -7.38 9.64 -5.74
CA THR A 68 -6.50 9.35 -4.59
C THR A 68 -5.38 8.37 -4.90
N ARG A 69 -5.48 7.63 -6.01
CA ARG A 69 -4.50 6.62 -6.37
C ARG A 69 -3.56 7.10 -7.46
N LEU A 70 -2.27 6.99 -7.18
CA LEU A 70 -1.18 7.36 -8.09
C LEU A 70 -0.48 6.11 -8.60
N ALA A 71 -0.13 6.11 -9.88
CA ALA A 71 0.81 5.18 -10.50
C ALA A 71 2.17 5.84 -10.56
N VAL A 72 3.18 5.20 -10.02
CA VAL A 72 4.57 5.67 -9.97
C VAL A 72 5.40 4.79 -10.86
N HIS A 73 5.99 5.37 -11.90
CA HIS A 73 6.83 4.70 -12.89
C HIS A 73 8.28 5.16 -12.78
N GLN A 74 9.19 4.43 -13.41
CA GLN A 74 10.63 4.67 -13.39
C GLN A 74 11.22 4.59 -11.97
N LEU A 75 10.60 3.75 -11.11
CA LEU A 75 11.16 3.45 -9.80
C LEU A 75 12.48 2.69 -9.96
N PRO A 76 13.56 3.10 -9.27
CA PRO A 76 14.74 2.27 -9.13
C PRO A 76 14.37 0.87 -8.63
N LEU A 77 15.07 -0.15 -9.11
CA LEU A 77 14.72 -1.54 -8.83
C LEU A 77 14.87 -1.92 -7.35
N PHE A 78 15.67 -1.19 -6.61
CA PHE A 78 15.88 -1.39 -5.18
C PHE A 78 14.77 -0.79 -4.30
N VAL A 79 13.85 0.00 -4.87
CA VAL A 79 12.79 0.66 -4.08
C VAL A 79 11.81 -0.37 -3.53
N THR A 80 11.67 -0.39 -2.21
CA THR A 80 10.76 -1.25 -1.45
C THR A 80 9.40 -0.58 -1.25
N ASN A 81 8.41 -1.36 -0.77
CA ASN A 81 7.10 -0.81 -0.38
C ASN A 81 7.22 0.25 0.73
N LYS A 82 8.20 0.08 1.64
CA LYS A 82 8.47 1.02 2.74
C LYS A 82 9.04 2.33 2.20
N MET A 83 10.02 2.24 1.30
CA MET A 83 10.59 3.40 0.63
C MET A 83 9.54 4.15 -0.17
N LEU A 84 8.67 3.45 -0.92
CA LEU A 84 7.59 4.07 -1.67
C LEU A 84 6.61 4.83 -0.75
N LYS A 85 6.29 4.28 0.42
CA LYS A 85 5.51 4.99 1.45
C LYS A 85 6.26 6.21 1.98
N ARG A 86 7.57 6.08 2.23
CA ARG A 86 8.43 7.17 2.72
C ARG A 86 8.51 8.32 1.71
N ILE A 87 8.60 8.01 0.39
CA ILE A 87 8.53 9.02 -0.68
C ILE A 87 7.25 9.85 -0.55
N ALA A 88 6.10 9.21 -0.41
CA ALA A 88 4.82 9.92 -0.33
C ALA A 88 4.70 10.80 0.92
N LEU A 89 5.13 10.30 2.07
CA LEU A 89 5.13 11.06 3.33
C LEU A 89 6.09 12.25 3.27
N HIS A 90 7.29 12.03 2.73
CA HIS A 90 8.29 13.08 2.56
C HIS A 90 7.81 14.15 1.58
N ALA A 91 7.25 13.75 0.44
CA ALA A 91 6.73 14.66 -0.57
C ALA A 91 5.63 15.58 -0.02
N VAL A 92 4.72 15.07 0.81
CA VAL A 92 3.68 15.91 1.43
C VAL A 92 4.29 16.91 2.42
N ARG A 93 5.29 16.51 3.22
CA ARG A 93 5.98 17.41 4.15
C ARG A 93 6.76 18.47 3.40
N ALA A 94 7.63 18.05 2.49
CA ALA A 94 8.46 18.95 1.71
C ALA A 94 7.64 19.93 0.86
N PHE A 95 6.51 19.49 0.28
CA PHE A 95 5.58 20.41 -0.40
C PHE A 95 5.07 21.50 0.54
N ASN A 96 4.63 21.11 1.76
CA ASN A 96 4.13 22.08 2.73
C ASN A 96 5.22 23.04 3.21
N ASP A 97 6.45 22.56 3.38
CA ASP A 97 7.58 23.40 3.81
C ASP A 97 7.99 24.36 2.69
N GLU A 98 8.05 23.91 1.43
CA GLU A 98 8.30 24.79 0.27
C GLU A 98 7.22 25.88 0.10
N VAL A 99 5.95 25.57 0.44
CA VAL A 99 4.86 26.55 0.43
C VAL A 99 5.04 27.58 1.55
N LYS A 100 5.40 27.17 2.76
CA LYS A 100 5.68 28.08 3.88
C LYS A 100 6.86 29.01 3.60
N GLU A 101 7.88 28.49 2.92
CA GLU A 101 9.06 29.24 2.50
C GLU A 101 8.81 30.15 1.26
N GLY A 102 7.61 30.11 0.69
CA GLY A 102 7.25 30.87 -0.51
C GLY A 102 7.89 30.38 -1.82
N LYS A 103 8.55 29.21 -1.80
CA LYS A 103 9.19 28.62 -2.98
C LYS A 103 8.20 27.96 -3.93
N ARG A 104 7.02 27.63 -3.44
CA ARG A 104 5.97 26.94 -4.21
C ARG A 104 4.60 27.53 -3.92
N VAL A 105 3.77 27.59 -4.95
CA VAL A 105 2.37 27.99 -4.82
C VAL A 105 1.59 26.85 -4.14
N ASP A 106 0.76 27.21 -3.16
CA ASP A 106 -0.10 26.26 -2.46
C ASP A 106 -1.24 25.76 -3.37
N LEU A 107 -1.91 24.71 -2.91
CA LEU A 107 -3.11 24.20 -3.58
C LEU A 107 -4.27 25.19 -3.47
N ASP A 108 -5.06 25.27 -4.51
CA ASP A 108 -6.29 26.08 -4.53
C ASP A 108 -7.31 25.57 -3.50
N LYS A 109 -8.24 26.43 -3.08
CA LYS A 109 -9.30 26.06 -2.12
C LYS A 109 -10.08 24.83 -2.60
N ASP A 110 -10.44 24.79 -3.88
CA ASP A 110 -11.17 23.67 -4.49
C ASP A 110 -10.37 22.34 -4.49
N GLU A 111 -9.04 22.43 -4.59
CA GLU A 111 -8.13 21.28 -4.51
C GLU A 111 -7.98 20.75 -3.08
N LYS A 112 -8.16 21.62 -2.08
CA LYS A 112 -8.12 21.27 -0.65
C LYS A 112 -9.46 20.71 -0.16
N ASP A 113 -10.58 21.29 -0.63
CA ASP A 113 -11.95 21.00 -0.15
C ASP A 113 -12.64 19.86 -0.90
N ASP A 114 -11.91 19.12 -1.74
CA ASP A 114 -12.50 17.99 -2.45
C ASP A 114 -13.13 17.01 -1.45
N LYS A 115 -14.46 17.10 -1.32
CA LYS A 115 -15.33 16.28 -0.46
C LYS A 115 -15.32 14.79 -0.80
N THR A 116 -14.47 14.36 -1.70
CA THR A 116 -14.13 12.95 -1.90
C THR A 116 -13.26 12.40 -0.75
N LEU A 117 -13.54 12.87 0.46
CA LEU A 117 -13.16 12.13 1.64
C LEU A 117 -13.76 10.74 1.45
N SER A 118 -12.86 9.81 1.26
CA SER A 118 -13.08 8.38 1.30
C SER A 118 -14.46 8.04 1.85
N VAL A 119 -15.33 7.46 1.03
CA VAL A 119 -16.63 6.90 1.40
C VAL A 119 -16.51 5.96 2.62
N ASN A 120 -15.31 5.69 3.07
CA ASN A 120 -14.90 4.84 4.17
C ASN A 120 -14.48 5.56 5.45
N ALA A 121 -14.50 6.89 5.50
CA ALA A 121 -14.30 7.63 6.74
C ALA A 121 -15.65 8.02 7.34
N LYS A 122 -16.43 7.06 7.83
CA LYS A 122 -17.27 7.31 9.01
C LYS A 122 -16.28 7.76 10.09
N GLN A 123 -16.30 9.06 10.39
CA GLN A 123 -15.56 9.57 11.56
C GLN A 123 -16.05 8.77 12.76
N PRO A 124 -15.19 8.07 13.49
CA PRO A 124 -15.58 7.59 14.80
C PRO A 124 -15.70 8.85 15.65
N THR A 125 -16.94 9.22 15.95
CA THR A 125 -17.23 10.07 17.09
C THR A 125 -16.51 9.45 18.29
N GLU A 126 -15.66 10.27 18.93
CA GLU A 126 -15.14 10.05 20.28
C GLU A 126 -14.16 8.88 20.52
N ALA A 127 -12.94 9.03 20.00
CA ALA A 127 -11.79 8.37 20.60
C ALA A 127 -10.64 9.37 20.74
N LYS A 128 -10.60 10.06 21.86
CA LYS A 128 -9.64 11.14 22.21
C LYS A 128 -8.16 10.71 22.26
N HIS A 129 -7.82 9.43 22.03
CA HIS A 129 -6.45 8.89 22.11
C HIS A 129 -5.94 8.12 20.87
N ARG A 130 -6.64 8.21 19.73
CA ARG A 130 -6.15 7.54 18.54
C ARG A 130 -5.20 8.44 17.75
N PRO A 131 -3.97 7.99 17.39
CA PRO A 131 -3.07 8.78 16.55
C PRO A 131 -3.75 9.15 15.23
N PRO A 132 -3.45 10.34 14.68
CA PRO A 132 -4.06 10.79 13.43
C PRO A 132 -3.84 9.77 12.34
N PRO A 133 -4.87 9.47 11.55
CA PRO A 133 -4.78 8.43 10.54
C PRO A 133 -3.72 8.79 9.48
N SER A 134 -2.92 7.79 9.08
CA SER A 134 -1.85 7.96 8.10
C SER A 134 -2.34 8.60 6.79
N VAL A 135 -1.56 9.53 6.25
CA VAL A 135 -1.78 10.21 4.96
C VAL A 135 -1.77 9.22 3.80
N VAL A 136 -0.95 8.17 3.91
CA VAL A 136 -0.83 7.07 2.93
C VAL A 136 -1.67 5.90 3.39
N VAL A 137 -2.66 5.52 2.59
CA VAL A 137 -3.54 4.36 2.84
C VAL A 137 -2.83 3.07 2.43
N GLN A 138 -2.25 3.05 1.22
CA GLN A 138 -1.56 1.88 0.68
C GLN A 138 -0.36 2.30 -0.18
N SER A 139 0.73 1.55 -0.09
CA SER A 139 1.88 1.62 -1.00
C SER A 139 2.24 0.22 -1.46
N LYS A 140 2.37 0.01 -2.76
CA LYS A 140 2.71 -1.30 -3.32
C LYS A 140 3.59 -1.16 -4.55
N VAL A 141 4.80 -1.70 -4.49
CA VAL A 141 5.68 -1.91 -5.65
C VAL A 141 5.28 -3.22 -6.32
N VAL A 142 5.26 -3.22 -7.63
CA VAL A 142 4.94 -4.44 -8.40
C VAL A 142 6.20 -5.27 -8.55
N LEU A 143 6.14 -6.50 -8.07
CA LEU A 143 7.25 -7.44 -8.06
C LEU A 143 7.03 -8.55 -9.11
N GLN A 144 8.13 -9.14 -9.56
CA GLN A 144 8.14 -10.37 -10.37
C GLN A 144 8.14 -11.56 -9.41
N SER A 145 7.27 -12.54 -9.65
CA SER A 145 7.22 -13.77 -8.84
C SER A 145 8.36 -14.74 -9.17
N GLU A 146 8.81 -14.73 -10.42
CA GLU A 146 9.78 -15.71 -10.94
C GLU A 146 11.24 -15.37 -10.62
N ARG A 147 11.53 -14.11 -10.34
CA ARG A 147 12.90 -13.64 -10.07
C ARG A 147 12.96 -13.05 -8.66
N VAL A 148 13.78 -13.69 -7.84
CA VAL A 148 14.04 -13.24 -6.47
C VAL A 148 15.26 -12.34 -6.45
N ASP A 149 15.16 -11.23 -5.73
CA ASP A 149 16.29 -10.34 -5.46
C ASP A 149 17.19 -10.97 -4.36
N PRO A 150 18.47 -11.19 -4.64
CA PRO A 150 19.38 -11.87 -3.70
C PRO A 150 19.67 -11.06 -2.43
N LEU A 151 19.43 -9.75 -2.41
CA LEU A 151 19.63 -8.90 -1.23
C LEU A 151 18.44 -8.97 -0.29
N THR A 152 17.24 -8.72 -0.84
CA THR A 152 16.02 -8.62 -0.04
C THR A 152 15.32 -9.97 0.19
N GLY A 153 15.61 -10.97 -0.64
CA GLY A 153 14.91 -12.26 -0.64
C GLY A 153 13.46 -12.17 -1.13
N GLN A 154 13.06 -11.03 -1.69
CA GLN A 154 11.73 -10.81 -2.26
C GLN A 154 11.77 -10.83 -3.79
N GLY A 155 10.61 -10.88 -4.42
CA GLY A 155 10.54 -10.77 -5.88
C GLY A 155 11.20 -9.48 -6.37
N ARG A 156 11.89 -9.54 -7.52
CA ARG A 156 12.53 -8.37 -8.12
C ARG A 156 11.49 -7.32 -8.54
N SER A 157 11.77 -6.05 -8.27
CA SER A 157 10.90 -4.95 -8.69
C SER A 157 10.78 -4.88 -10.22
N ARG A 158 9.57 -4.54 -10.69
CA ARG A 158 9.30 -4.21 -12.11
C ARG A 158 9.55 -2.74 -12.46
N GLY A 159 10.02 -1.94 -11.51
CA GLY A 159 10.29 -0.52 -11.72
C GLY A 159 9.03 0.35 -11.72
N TYR A 160 7.90 -0.14 -11.22
CA TYR A 160 6.70 0.67 -11.03
C TYR A 160 5.89 0.19 -9.81
N GLY A 161 5.05 1.08 -9.29
CA GLY A 161 4.23 0.82 -8.12
C GLY A 161 3.01 1.73 -8.04
N PHE A 162 2.22 1.52 -7.01
CA PHE A 162 1.01 2.28 -6.76
C PHE A 162 1.02 2.84 -5.34
N LEU A 163 0.54 4.09 -5.23
CA LEU A 163 0.30 4.77 -3.98
C LEU A 163 -1.19 5.10 -3.88
N GLU A 164 -1.79 4.81 -2.75
CA GLU A 164 -3.15 5.24 -2.43
C GLU A 164 -3.09 6.23 -1.27
N MET A 165 -3.51 7.45 -1.54
CA MET A 165 -3.49 8.56 -0.60
C MET A 165 -4.88 8.70 0.05
N ARG A 166 -4.93 9.29 1.23
CA ARG A 166 -6.19 9.49 1.96
C ARG A 166 -7.10 10.53 1.31
N SER A 167 -6.53 11.58 0.73
CA SER A 167 -7.27 12.66 0.10
C SER A 167 -6.67 13.04 -1.26
N PHE A 168 -7.47 13.69 -2.08
CA PHE A 168 -7.04 14.26 -3.35
C PHE A 168 -5.91 15.28 -3.17
N ALA A 169 -6.05 16.18 -2.18
CA ALA A 169 -5.02 17.17 -1.87
C ALA A 169 -3.65 16.52 -1.59
N HIS A 170 -3.62 15.42 -0.82
CA HIS A 170 -2.37 14.70 -0.58
C HIS A 170 -1.81 14.06 -1.85
N ALA A 171 -2.66 13.51 -2.73
CA ALA A 171 -2.22 12.95 -4.00
C ALA A 171 -1.62 14.01 -4.92
N LEU A 172 -2.24 15.21 -5.00
CA LEU A 172 -1.70 16.35 -5.75
C LEU A 172 -0.36 16.82 -5.21
N LYS A 173 -0.21 16.94 -3.88
CA LYS A 173 1.07 17.32 -3.26
C LYS A 173 2.18 16.36 -3.63
N VAL A 174 1.92 15.04 -3.52
CA VAL A 174 2.90 14.01 -3.91
C VAL A 174 3.23 14.12 -5.40
N LEU A 175 2.24 14.21 -6.27
CA LEU A 175 2.44 14.29 -7.71
C LEU A 175 3.25 15.54 -8.08
N ARG A 176 2.87 16.72 -7.59
CA ARG A 176 3.51 17.99 -7.95
C ARG A 176 4.91 18.15 -7.36
N TRP A 177 5.19 17.52 -6.20
CA TRP A 177 6.51 17.60 -5.58
C TRP A 177 7.48 16.56 -6.13
N ALA A 178 7.06 15.29 -6.19
CA ALA A 178 7.97 14.19 -6.54
C ALA A 178 8.12 13.98 -8.06
N ASN A 179 7.16 14.48 -8.85
CA ASN A 179 7.21 14.34 -10.31
C ASN A 179 8.32 15.21 -10.89
N ALA A 180 9.23 14.61 -11.63
CA ALA A 180 10.39 15.26 -12.23
C ALA A 180 11.40 15.89 -11.23
N ASN A 181 11.35 15.52 -9.96
CA ASN A 181 12.30 16.01 -8.96
C ASN A 181 13.66 15.31 -9.10
N LYS A 182 14.69 16.07 -9.48
CA LYS A 182 16.06 15.57 -9.71
C LYS A 182 16.73 15.12 -8.40
N ASN A 183 16.42 15.77 -7.28
CA ASN A 183 17.04 15.49 -5.98
C ASN A 183 16.52 14.21 -5.32
N LEU A 184 15.39 13.66 -5.82
CA LEU A 184 14.79 12.47 -5.25
C LEU A 184 15.68 11.24 -5.42
N GLY A 185 16.49 11.19 -6.47
CA GLY A 185 17.40 10.06 -6.72
C GLY A 185 18.42 9.86 -5.62
N SER A 186 19.12 10.91 -5.19
CA SER A 186 20.10 10.86 -4.09
C SER A 186 19.45 10.50 -2.76
N LEU A 187 18.26 11.03 -2.50
CA LEU A 187 17.47 10.71 -1.31
C LEU A 187 17.08 9.22 -1.27
N LEU A 188 16.70 8.64 -2.40
CA LEU A 188 16.38 7.21 -2.49
C LEU A 188 17.59 6.32 -2.24
N VAL A 189 18.77 6.69 -2.73
CA VAL A 189 20.02 5.96 -2.46
C VAL A 189 20.35 6.01 -0.98
N HIS A 190 20.21 7.16 -0.32
CA HIS A 190 20.41 7.30 1.12
C HIS A 190 19.47 6.40 1.93
N TRP A 191 18.16 6.42 1.61
CA TRP A 191 17.19 5.56 2.29
C TRP A 191 17.41 4.07 2.01
N TRP A 192 17.93 3.72 0.84
CA TRP A 192 18.26 2.35 0.53
C TRP A 192 19.43 1.86 1.40
N ARG A 193 20.46 2.70 1.61
CA ARG A 193 21.55 2.40 2.54
C ARG A 193 21.00 2.10 3.93
N GLU A 194 20.14 2.97 4.47
CA GLU A 194 19.50 2.76 5.78
C GLU A 194 18.72 1.43 5.85
N GLU A 195 17.99 1.08 4.78
CA GLU A 195 17.23 -0.19 4.74
C GLU A 195 18.16 -1.41 4.68
N LEU A 196 19.29 -1.34 3.97
CA LEU A 196 20.29 -2.40 3.90
C LEU A 196 20.97 -2.60 5.27
N GLU A 197 21.36 -1.54 5.94
CA GLU A 197 21.94 -1.59 7.30
C GLU A 197 20.95 -2.20 8.31
N ALA A 198 19.69 -1.79 8.25
CA ALA A 198 18.63 -2.36 9.09
C ALA A 198 18.36 -3.85 8.78
N LEU A 199 18.47 -4.25 7.51
CA LEU A 199 18.33 -5.65 7.10
C LEU A 199 19.52 -6.47 7.58
N ARG A 200 20.75 -5.96 7.42
CA ARG A 200 21.97 -6.55 7.95
C ARG A 200 21.88 -6.81 9.45
N ALA A 201 21.47 -5.81 10.22
CA ALA A 201 21.32 -5.93 11.67
C ALA A 201 20.28 -7.00 12.09
N LYS A 202 19.26 -7.24 11.26
CA LYS A 202 18.31 -8.34 11.49
C LYS A 202 18.89 -9.70 11.17
N LEU A 203 19.64 -9.81 10.07
CA LEU A 203 20.23 -11.07 9.63
C LEU A 203 21.37 -11.55 10.54
N ILE A 204 22.07 -10.64 11.23
CA ILE A 204 23.10 -11.00 12.25
C ILE A 204 22.51 -11.81 13.41
N ARG A 205 21.21 -11.66 13.68
CA ARG A 205 20.51 -12.43 14.72
C ARG A 205 20.07 -13.82 14.26
N ASP A 206 20.24 -14.11 12.98
CA ASP A 206 19.87 -15.37 12.35
C ASP A 206 21.16 -16.11 11.95
N ASP A 207 21.48 -17.20 12.66
CA ASP A 207 22.71 -17.97 12.47
C ASP A 207 22.68 -18.92 11.26
N SER A 208 21.68 -18.78 10.38
CA SER A 208 21.59 -19.63 9.20
C SER A 208 22.67 -19.32 8.17
N ASN A 209 23.19 -20.36 7.49
CA ASN A 209 24.16 -20.20 6.40
C ASN A 209 23.65 -19.27 5.29
N GLU A 210 22.33 -19.28 5.03
CA GLU A 210 21.69 -18.39 4.06
C GLU A 210 21.77 -16.93 4.50
N ALA A 211 21.55 -16.64 5.80
CA ALA A 211 21.67 -15.31 6.36
C ALA A 211 23.10 -14.77 6.22
N GLN A 212 24.12 -15.60 6.48
CA GLN A 212 25.53 -15.22 6.33
C GLN A 212 25.90 -14.89 4.88
N LEU A 213 25.41 -15.66 3.91
CA LEU A 213 25.60 -15.36 2.48
C LEU A 213 24.92 -14.06 2.07
N ARG A 214 23.73 -13.77 2.61
CA ARG A 214 23.04 -12.51 2.36
C ARG A 214 23.75 -11.32 2.99
N ILE A 215 24.30 -11.46 4.20
CA ILE A 215 25.12 -10.42 4.86
C ILE A 215 26.30 -10.05 3.97
N LYS A 216 27.06 -11.03 3.47
CA LYS A 216 28.21 -10.77 2.56
C LYS A 216 27.78 -9.98 1.31
N ARG A 217 26.64 -10.31 0.72
CA ARG A 217 26.10 -9.58 -0.46
C ARG A 217 25.70 -8.16 -0.10
N ILE A 218 25.11 -7.96 1.09
CA ILE A 218 24.73 -6.63 1.59
C ILE A 218 25.98 -5.78 1.83
N ASP A 219 27.02 -6.34 2.45
CA ASP A 219 28.28 -5.63 2.68
C ASP A 219 28.95 -5.22 1.36
N GLN A 220 28.95 -6.09 0.35
CA GLN A 220 29.42 -5.76 -0.99
C GLN A 220 28.57 -4.62 -1.63
N ALA A 221 27.27 -4.66 -1.47
CA ALA A 221 26.38 -3.62 -2.01
C ALA A 221 26.63 -2.27 -1.32
N LEU A 222 26.82 -2.25 0.00
CA LEU A 222 27.14 -1.04 0.76
C LEU A 222 28.50 -0.45 0.33
N ASN A 223 29.53 -1.28 0.20
CA ASN A 223 30.86 -0.85 -0.27
C ASN A 223 30.81 -0.30 -1.70
N ASN A 224 30.05 -0.95 -2.59
CA ASN A 224 29.87 -0.46 -3.96
C ASN A 224 29.13 0.90 -4.01
N MET A 225 28.23 1.17 -3.06
CA MET A 225 27.57 2.48 -2.95
C MET A 225 28.53 3.58 -2.45
N GLU A 226 29.52 3.26 -1.67
CA GLU A 226 30.54 4.19 -1.20
C GLU A 226 31.57 4.54 -2.30
N THR A 227 32.00 3.54 -3.05
CA THR A 227 33.00 3.72 -4.11
C THR A 227 32.41 4.33 -5.39
N SER A 228 31.11 4.16 -5.63
CA SER A 228 30.40 4.67 -6.80
C SER A 228 29.77 6.01 -6.50
N SER A 229 30.53 7.09 -6.66
CA SER A 229 30.01 8.47 -6.63
C SER A 229 28.98 8.75 -7.75
N LYS A 230 28.73 7.82 -8.64
CA LYS A 230 27.79 7.86 -9.78
C LYS A 230 26.56 7.00 -9.63
N SER A 231 26.27 6.49 -8.43
CA SER A 231 25.00 5.81 -8.14
C SER A 231 23.82 6.79 -8.03
N GLU A 232 23.83 7.80 -8.88
CA GLU A 232 22.63 8.59 -9.11
C GLU A 232 21.55 7.64 -9.61
N ALA A 233 20.46 7.52 -8.87
CA ALA A 233 19.27 6.82 -9.35
C ALA A 233 18.88 7.48 -10.68
N ARG A 234 19.35 6.87 -11.77
CA ARG A 234 19.22 7.42 -13.13
C ARG A 234 17.75 7.58 -13.45
N GLY A 235 17.35 8.83 -13.61
CA GLY A 235 16.03 9.19 -14.07
C GLY A 235 15.14 9.82 -12.99
N VAL A 236 14.23 10.57 -13.50
CA VAL A 236 13.22 11.29 -12.73
C VAL A 236 11.98 10.44 -12.64
N LEU A 237 11.38 10.31 -11.49
CA LEU A 237 10.12 9.57 -11.34
C LEU A 237 9.04 10.18 -12.23
N ARG A 238 8.24 9.32 -12.84
CA ARG A 238 7.01 9.69 -13.52
C ARG A 238 5.82 9.27 -12.68
N ILE A 239 5.10 10.25 -12.15
CA ILE A 239 3.93 10.03 -11.31
C ILE A 239 2.70 10.53 -12.04
N GLU A 240 1.67 9.69 -12.10
CA GLU A 240 0.42 9.94 -12.80
C GLU A 240 -0.75 9.43 -11.96
N PHE A 241 -1.92 10.05 -12.09
CA PHE A 241 -3.14 9.49 -11.51
C PHE A 241 -3.47 8.14 -12.15
N SER A 242 -3.77 7.14 -11.33
CA SER A 242 -4.07 5.78 -11.80
C SER A 242 -5.38 5.71 -12.54
N ILE A 243 -5.39 5.03 -13.70
CA ILE A 243 -6.62 4.65 -14.38
C ILE A 243 -7.12 3.35 -13.74
N GLU A 244 -8.38 3.32 -13.35
CA GLU A 244 -9.03 2.18 -12.71
C GLU A 244 -10.33 1.81 -13.44
N ASN A 245 -10.65 0.52 -13.42
CA ASN A 245 -11.94 0.06 -13.90
C ASN A 245 -12.98 0.09 -12.77
N ILE A 246 -14.13 0.72 -13.02
CA ILE A 246 -15.22 0.88 -12.05
C ILE A 246 -15.65 -0.46 -11.46
N THR A 247 -15.73 -1.51 -12.27
CA THR A 247 -16.14 -2.84 -11.81
C THR A 247 -15.12 -3.44 -10.82
N THR A 248 -13.84 -3.23 -11.08
CA THR A 248 -12.76 -3.70 -10.20
C THR A 248 -12.76 -2.94 -8.88
N VAL A 249 -12.98 -1.63 -8.91
CA VAL A 249 -13.10 -0.80 -7.71
C VAL A 249 -14.29 -1.24 -6.87
N ARG A 250 -15.48 -1.41 -7.47
CA ARG A 250 -16.67 -1.90 -6.78
C ARG A 250 -16.44 -3.26 -6.11
N LYS A 251 -15.82 -4.21 -6.81
CA LYS A 251 -15.47 -5.52 -6.24
C LYS A 251 -14.51 -5.41 -5.06
N ARG A 252 -13.55 -4.45 -5.11
CA ARG A 252 -12.62 -4.19 -4.01
C ARG A 252 -13.34 -3.64 -2.78
N VAL A 253 -14.20 -2.65 -2.97
CA VAL A 253 -15.00 -2.04 -1.89
C VAL A 253 -15.87 -3.11 -1.21
N LEU A 254 -16.62 -3.89 -1.97
CA LEU A 254 -17.45 -4.99 -1.44
C LEU A 254 -16.64 -6.01 -0.62
N ARG A 255 -15.43 -6.38 -1.08
CA ARG A 255 -14.55 -7.28 -0.30
C ARG A 255 -14.09 -6.65 1.01
N GLN A 256 -13.80 -5.35 1.00
CA GLN A 256 -13.38 -4.63 2.22
C GLN A 256 -14.54 -4.52 3.22
N GLU A 257 -15.75 -4.23 2.75
CA GLU A 257 -16.96 -4.22 3.59
C GLU A 257 -17.22 -5.59 4.21
N GLN A 258 -17.22 -6.64 3.41
CA GLN A 258 -17.38 -8.01 3.91
C GLN A 258 -16.28 -8.42 4.92
N ALA A 259 -15.03 -7.96 4.71
CA ALA A 259 -13.95 -8.24 5.66
C ALA A 259 -14.15 -7.47 6.99
N ARG A 260 -14.65 -6.24 6.93
CA ARG A 260 -15.00 -5.46 8.13
C ARG A 260 -16.15 -6.07 8.90
N ASP A 261 -17.22 -6.49 8.20
CA ASP A 261 -18.37 -7.14 8.82
C ASP A 261 -17.98 -8.46 9.51
N LYS A 262 -17.10 -9.24 8.87
CA LYS A 262 -16.56 -10.45 9.47
C LYS A 262 -15.69 -10.16 10.70
N ALA A 263 -14.86 -9.11 10.66
CA ALA A 263 -14.05 -8.72 11.79
C ALA A 263 -14.90 -8.20 12.96
N SER A 264 -15.91 -7.37 12.69
CA SER A 264 -16.86 -6.89 13.68
C SER A 264 -17.68 -8.02 14.34
N LYS A 265 -18.13 -9.00 13.54
CA LYS A 265 -18.82 -10.19 14.07
C LYS A 265 -17.92 -11.10 14.91
N ARG A 266 -16.62 -11.15 14.61
CA ARG A 266 -15.65 -11.88 15.46
C ARG A 266 -15.42 -11.18 16.78
N GLN A 267 -15.22 -9.86 16.77
CA GLN A 267 -15.06 -9.08 18.01
C GLN A 267 -16.28 -9.20 18.91
N LYS A 268 -17.51 -9.08 18.37
CA LYS A 268 -18.72 -9.28 19.19
C LYS A 268 -18.79 -10.68 19.81
N LYS A 269 -18.41 -11.73 19.07
CA LYS A 269 -18.39 -13.09 19.63
C LYS A 269 -17.31 -13.28 20.70
N GLU A 270 -16.18 -12.60 20.59
CA GLU A 270 -15.11 -12.64 21.59
C GLU A 270 -15.54 -11.86 22.85
N ASP A 271 -16.19 -10.70 22.69
CA ASP A 271 -16.75 -9.91 23.80
C ASP A 271 -17.91 -10.64 24.51
N ASP A 272 -18.83 -11.26 23.77
CA ASP A 272 -19.95 -12.04 24.34
C ASP A 272 -19.42 -13.26 25.13
N THR A 273 -18.35 -13.92 24.65
CA THR A 273 -17.76 -15.07 25.37
C THR A 273 -17.02 -14.64 26.64
N VAL A 274 -16.45 -13.44 26.66
CA VAL A 274 -15.79 -12.89 27.86
C VAL A 274 -16.82 -12.47 28.90
N GLN A 275 -17.99 -11.96 28.49
CA GLN A 275 -19.08 -11.67 29.41
C GLN A 275 -19.70 -12.91 30.01
N GLU A 276 -20.00 -13.97 29.23
CA GLU A 276 -20.50 -15.23 29.76
C GLU A 276 -19.53 -15.88 30.77
N THR A 277 -18.21 -15.79 30.54
CA THR A 277 -17.22 -16.32 31.50
C THR A 277 -17.06 -15.47 32.75
N MET A 278 -17.40 -14.16 32.73
CA MET A 278 -17.41 -13.33 33.93
C MET A 278 -18.69 -13.51 34.75
N GLU A 279 -19.84 -13.70 34.12
CA GLU A 279 -21.11 -13.98 34.82
C GLU A 279 -21.13 -15.34 35.51
N GLU A 280 -20.48 -16.38 34.95
CA GLU A 280 -20.32 -17.68 35.63
C GLU A 280 -19.35 -17.63 36.84
N SER A 281 -18.46 -16.60 36.92
CA SER A 281 -17.54 -16.46 38.05
C SER A 281 -18.10 -15.67 39.23
N GLU A 282 -19.21 -14.92 39.06
CA GLU A 282 -19.87 -14.14 40.13
C GLU A 282 -21.00 -14.92 40.85
N SER A 283 -21.43 -16.10 40.33
CA SER A 283 -22.52 -16.88 40.94
C SER A 283 -22.11 -17.91 42.00
N ASP A 284 -20.80 -18.05 42.31
CA ASP A 284 -20.29 -19.01 43.26
C ASP A 284 -19.70 -18.38 44.56
N GLN A 285 -20.21 -17.27 45.02
CA GLN A 285 -19.85 -16.71 46.33
C GLN A 285 -21.09 -16.54 47.22
N ASP A 286 -21.68 -17.64 47.66
CA ASP A 286 -22.47 -17.68 48.90
C ASP A 286 -22.78 -19.14 49.24
N ALA A 287 -21.96 -19.78 50.09
CA ALA A 287 -22.34 -20.80 51.05
C ALA A 287 -21.12 -21.28 51.86
N ASP A 288 -21.30 -21.08 53.14
CA ASP A 288 -20.45 -21.33 54.29
C ASP A 288 -19.87 -22.72 54.45
N ASP A 289 -18.71 -22.72 55.10
CA ASP A 289 -18.34 -23.46 56.33
C ASP A 289 -17.61 -24.81 56.24
N GLU A 290 -16.49 -24.78 56.97
CA GLU A 290 -15.74 -25.85 57.65
C GLU A 290 -15.38 -27.18 56.98
N SER A 291 -14.13 -27.41 56.76
CA SER A 291 -13.21 -28.28 57.54
C SER A 291 -12.01 -28.76 56.71
N GLN A 292 -10.87 -28.64 57.36
CA GLN A 292 -9.57 -29.30 57.24
C GLN A 292 -9.48 -30.54 56.31
N HIS A 293 -8.57 -30.51 55.33
CA HIS A 293 -7.40 -31.41 55.21
C HIS A 293 -6.57 -31.18 53.93
N LEU A 294 -5.29 -31.31 54.07
CA LEU A 294 -4.19 -31.08 53.14
C LEU A 294 -4.08 -32.16 52.01
N PRO A 295 -3.06 -32.09 51.14
CA PRO A 295 -3.21 -31.77 49.70
C PRO A 295 -2.79 -32.96 48.81
N SER A 296 -3.18 -32.99 47.58
CA SER A 296 -2.36 -33.56 46.51
C SER A 296 -3.04 -33.59 45.13
N GLN A 297 -2.27 -33.11 44.17
CA GLN A 297 -2.30 -33.57 42.78
C GLN A 297 -3.58 -33.41 41.94
N ARG A 298 -3.77 -32.23 41.31
CA ARG A 298 -4.58 -32.13 40.09
C ARG A 298 -4.31 -30.84 39.28
N THR A 299 -3.12 -30.70 38.67
CA THR A 299 -2.87 -29.61 37.70
C THR A 299 -2.20 -30.06 36.39
N ALA A 300 -2.42 -31.31 35.95
CA ALA A 300 -1.80 -31.84 34.74
C ALA A 300 -2.76 -32.27 33.61
N LYS A 301 -4.04 -31.94 33.64
CA LYS A 301 -4.99 -32.47 32.64
C LYS A 301 -5.70 -31.46 31.72
N LEU A 302 -5.56 -30.15 31.91
CA LEU A 302 -6.27 -29.14 31.05
C LEU A 302 -5.51 -28.63 29.83
N HIS A 303 -4.22 -28.90 29.68
CA HIS A 303 -3.45 -28.35 28.54
C HIS A 303 -3.31 -29.32 27.34
N ARG A 304 -3.92 -30.52 27.38
CA ARG A 304 -3.76 -31.51 26.29
C ARG A 304 -4.94 -31.62 25.32
N LYS A 305 -6.07 -30.94 25.57
CA LYS A 305 -7.26 -31.03 24.68
C LYS A 305 -7.27 -29.96 23.56
N SER A 306 -6.63 -28.82 23.72
CA SER A 306 -6.66 -27.78 22.68
C SER A 306 -5.75 -28.07 21.47
N GLY A 307 -4.67 -28.83 21.64
CA GLY A 307 -3.74 -29.20 20.56
C GLY A 307 -4.31 -30.24 19.57
N SER A 308 -5.13 -31.17 20.03
CA SER A 308 -5.66 -32.26 19.20
C SER A 308 -6.78 -31.79 18.24
N GLU A 309 -7.62 -30.86 18.68
CA GLU A 309 -8.68 -30.30 17.82
C GLU A 309 -8.13 -29.36 16.72
N LYS A 310 -7.06 -28.63 17.01
CA LYS A 310 -6.40 -27.78 16.01
C LYS A 310 -5.75 -28.62 14.89
N ILE A 311 -5.11 -29.73 15.26
CA ILE A 311 -4.52 -30.69 14.31
C ILE A 311 -5.60 -31.40 13.48
N GLN A 312 -6.74 -31.79 14.08
CA GLN A 312 -7.85 -32.38 13.34
C GLN A 312 -8.56 -31.38 12.40
N ARG A 313 -8.66 -30.11 12.76
CA ARG A 313 -9.19 -29.07 11.86
C ARG A 313 -8.25 -28.78 10.68
N GLU A 314 -6.93 -28.77 10.89
CA GLU A 314 -5.96 -28.63 9.80
C GLU A 314 -5.94 -29.85 8.86
N MET A 315 -6.09 -31.06 9.38
CA MET A 315 -6.21 -32.27 8.55
C MET A 315 -7.51 -32.30 7.73
N LYS A 316 -8.66 -31.84 8.27
CA LYS A 316 -9.91 -31.70 7.51
C LYS A 316 -9.80 -30.65 6.40
N ASN A 317 -9.10 -29.53 6.63
CA ASN A 317 -8.91 -28.50 5.62
C ASN A 317 -7.97 -28.93 4.49
N ARG A 318 -6.95 -29.78 4.76
CA ARG A 318 -6.09 -30.38 3.73
C ARG A 318 -6.85 -31.35 2.82
N SER A 319 -7.83 -32.10 3.34
CA SER A 319 -8.63 -33.04 2.55
C SER A 319 -9.58 -32.34 1.58
N LEU A 320 -10.16 -31.19 1.96
CA LEU A 320 -11.05 -30.37 1.11
C LEU A 320 -10.32 -29.73 -0.09
N GLY A 321 -9.10 -29.25 0.10
CA GLY A 321 -8.27 -28.71 -0.98
C GLY A 321 -7.89 -29.77 -2.03
N SER A 322 -7.59 -31.00 -1.58
CA SER A 322 -7.30 -32.15 -2.44
C SER A 322 -8.51 -32.59 -3.25
N LEU A 323 -9.72 -32.58 -2.70
CA LEU A 323 -10.97 -32.92 -3.37
C LEU A 323 -11.36 -31.91 -4.46
N ILE A 324 -11.13 -30.62 -4.21
CA ILE A 324 -11.36 -29.56 -5.21
C ILE A 324 -10.37 -29.66 -6.37
N GLY A 325 -9.11 -29.98 -6.09
CA GLY A 325 -8.09 -30.23 -7.11
C GLY A 325 -8.43 -31.42 -8.01
N LYS A 326 -8.89 -32.54 -7.44
CA LYS A 326 -9.33 -33.73 -8.20
C LYS A 326 -10.55 -33.45 -9.09
N LYS A 327 -11.55 -32.71 -8.60
CA LYS A 327 -12.72 -32.30 -9.42
C LYS A 327 -12.34 -31.39 -10.58
N ARG A 328 -11.36 -30.50 -10.43
CA ARG A 328 -10.84 -29.66 -11.54
C ARG A 328 -10.09 -30.50 -12.59
N ALA A 329 -9.29 -31.46 -12.19
CA ALA A 329 -8.54 -32.34 -13.09
C ALA A 329 -9.46 -33.22 -13.94
N VAL A 330 -10.54 -33.75 -13.35
CA VAL A 330 -11.56 -34.56 -14.06
C VAL A 330 -12.34 -33.71 -15.06
N ARG A 331 -12.65 -32.47 -14.73
CA ARG A 331 -13.35 -31.55 -15.65
C ARG A 331 -12.47 -31.15 -16.86
N LYS A 332 -11.15 -31.01 -16.65
CA LYS A 332 -10.17 -30.70 -17.72
C LYS A 332 -9.96 -31.88 -18.67
N ARG A 333 -9.99 -33.12 -18.16
CA ARG A 333 -9.92 -34.34 -19.01
C ARG A 333 -11.17 -34.56 -19.87
N LYS A 334 -12.38 -34.21 -19.39
CA LYS A 334 -13.62 -34.31 -20.19
C LYS A 334 -13.74 -33.22 -21.28
N HIS A 335 -12.96 -32.15 -21.21
CA HIS A 335 -12.98 -31.09 -22.23
C HIS A 335 -11.98 -31.34 -23.38
N ASN A 336 -10.97 -32.21 -23.16
CA ASN A 336 -9.97 -32.58 -24.17
C ASN A 336 -10.29 -33.90 -24.91
N SER A 337 -11.45 -34.49 -24.68
CA SER A 337 -11.92 -35.73 -25.30
C SER A 337 -13.23 -35.56 -26.09
N LYS A 338 -13.46 -34.31 -26.59
CA LYS A 338 -14.50 -34.02 -27.59
C LYS A 338 -13.88 -33.33 -28.81
#